data_cd70303d72f156112ad9a291b85ab6f9
#
_entry.id   cd70303d72f156112ad9a291b85ab6f9
#
_cell.length_a   1.000
_cell.length_b   1.000
_cell.length_c   1.000
_cell.angle_alpha   90.00
_cell.angle_beta   90.00
_cell.angle_gamma   90.00
#
_symmetry.space_group_name_H-M   'P 1'
#
loop_
_entity.id
_entity.type
_entity.pdbx_description
1 polymer ?
#
loop_
_entity_poly.entity_id
_entity_poly.type
_entity_poly.pdbx_seq_one_letter_code
_entity_poly.pdbx_strand_id
1 'polypeptide(L)'
;MRIVVVGAGEVGYYITRLLTDPKHQTQNMEVAIIDADAERVSELAAQLDATMVEGSGSHPESLQLAGIDKADLLVAVSSSDEVNLIAGQYAKIQGVKETIVRVEAAEIKAEKGKDNWFLGGDEPDLIFDPDQDTANEIYSLLDSWGAEEIATLGDETVVMIGVTLNSDAEFCGKTLSEIGKLYEPDWSFLVAALRRDGETKIPRSEETLQDGDHIWLVIKRSEKSNVLETLGFKSKKQKRILLLGGGRTAEFLAKKLVEKKFREVTLIEQDAKRAKKLAARLDGVDVVRGDITDAQYLSSDIDAGKYDAAIALTGKDEANVLACMYAKSLGTDRTIAILHRLKLLEVLGSAGVDSALSPVTASANRVLRFVHEVEDVATFLGEDQNFEVVEIRVEEGSKASKSEIKDMNFSHDALVGAIVRDGEPSIARGDSELMPNDLVLLIAPPEQVDSLRKEYFLAKDSS
;
A
#
# COMPACT_ATOMS: atom_id res chain seq x y z
N MET A 1 -21.74 5.69 8.22
CA MET A 1 -21.52 4.44 7.48
C MET A 1 -21.41 3.28 8.45
N ARG A 2 -22.08 2.14 8.17
CA ARG A 2 -21.98 0.94 9.00
C ARG A 2 -21.22 -0.16 8.26
N ILE A 3 -20.17 -0.71 8.90
CA ILE A 3 -19.25 -1.67 8.28
C ILE A 3 -19.26 -2.96 9.11
N VAL A 4 -19.39 -4.11 8.44
CA VAL A 4 -19.23 -5.42 9.06
C VAL A 4 -17.93 -6.05 8.55
N VAL A 5 -17.03 -6.39 9.48
CA VAL A 5 -15.75 -7.05 9.19
C VAL A 5 -15.85 -8.52 9.63
N VAL A 6 -15.49 -9.45 8.76
CA VAL A 6 -15.43 -10.89 9.05
C VAL A 6 -13.98 -11.34 9.09
N GLY A 7 -13.55 -11.84 10.25
CA GLY A 7 -12.18 -12.24 10.55
C GLY A 7 -11.45 -11.18 11.37
N ALA A 8 -11.08 -11.51 12.60
CA ALA A 8 -10.33 -10.66 13.54
C ALA A 8 -8.82 -11.02 13.60
N GLY A 9 -8.30 -11.66 12.56
CA GLY A 9 -6.86 -11.86 12.35
C GLY A 9 -6.12 -10.53 12.16
N GLU A 10 -4.82 -10.57 11.87
CA GLU A 10 -4.00 -9.34 11.75
C GLU A 10 -4.56 -8.33 10.75
N VAL A 11 -5.05 -8.78 9.59
CA VAL A 11 -5.65 -7.92 8.55
C VAL A 11 -6.94 -7.28 9.05
N GLY A 12 -7.89 -8.08 9.56
CA GLY A 12 -9.18 -7.56 10.05
C GLY A 12 -9.02 -6.65 11.27
N TYR A 13 -8.12 -7.00 12.19
CA TYR A 13 -7.74 -6.13 13.30
C TYR A 13 -7.22 -4.78 12.81
N TYR A 14 -6.25 -4.80 11.88
CA TYR A 14 -5.63 -3.57 11.40
C TYR A 14 -6.61 -2.67 10.64
N ILE A 15 -7.44 -3.26 9.76
CA ILE A 15 -8.53 -2.54 9.07
C ILE A 15 -9.49 -1.94 10.10
N THR A 16 -9.98 -2.73 11.06
CA THR A 16 -10.92 -2.24 12.07
C THR A 16 -10.31 -1.11 12.88
N ARG A 17 -9.05 -1.23 13.29
CA ARG A 17 -8.32 -0.19 14.01
C ARG A 17 -8.28 1.13 13.23
N LEU A 18 -7.94 1.08 11.93
CA LEU A 18 -7.91 2.27 11.09
C LEU A 18 -9.28 2.90 10.90
N LEU A 19 -10.33 2.07 10.70
CA LEU A 19 -11.70 2.54 10.54
C LEU A 19 -12.31 3.10 11.82
N THR A 20 -11.80 2.70 13.00
CA THR A 20 -12.29 3.19 14.32
C THR A 20 -11.38 4.24 14.97
N ASP A 21 -10.20 4.51 14.40
CA ASP A 21 -9.30 5.54 14.93
C ASP A 21 -9.89 6.94 14.67
N PRO A 22 -10.15 7.74 15.70
CA PRO A 22 -10.69 9.10 15.54
C PRO A 22 -9.85 10.02 14.65
N LYS A 23 -8.56 9.71 14.47
CA LYS A 23 -7.67 10.51 13.61
C LYS A 23 -7.91 10.26 12.12
N HIS A 24 -8.42 9.09 11.77
CA HIS A 24 -8.65 8.65 10.39
C HIS A 24 -10.13 8.60 10.00
N GLN A 25 -11.03 8.93 10.94
CA GLN A 25 -12.46 8.96 10.66
C GLN A 25 -12.86 10.24 9.94
N THR A 26 -13.19 10.13 8.66
CA THR A 26 -13.82 11.21 7.89
C THR A 26 -15.33 11.34 8.18
N GLN A 27 -15.96 10.28 8.71
CA GLN A 27 -17.37 10.20 9.10
C GLN A 27 -17.55 9.34 10.35
N ASN A 28 -18.70 9.43 11.02
CA ASN A 28 -19.08 8.50 12.09
C ASN A 28 -19.24 7.08 11.52
N MET A 29 -18.21 6.26 11.62
CA MET A 29 -18.22 4.87 11.19
C MET A 29 -18.58 3.96 12.37
N GLU A 30 -19.64 3.16 12.21
CA GLU A 30 -19.99 2.09 13.15
C GLU A 30 -19.42 0.78 12.61
N VAL A 31 -18.46 0.21 13.30
CA VAL A 31 -17.81 -1.04 12.87
C VAL A 31 -18.22 -2.19 13.78
N ALA A 32 -18.61 -3.31 13.18
CA ALA A 32 -18.79 -4.60 13.87
C ALA A 32 -17.78 -5.60 13.29
N ILE A 33 -17.14 -6.39 14.17
CA ILE A 33 -16.19 -7.43 13.76
C ILE A 33 -16.64 -8.79 14.27
N ILE A 34 -16.57 -9.79 13.41
CA ILE A 34 -16.99 -11.17 13.68
C ILE A 34 -15.76 -12.07 13.65
N ASP A 35 -15.57 -12.89 14.66
CA ASP A 35 -14.57 -13.97 14.63
C ASP A 35 -15.07 -15.19 15.42
N ALA A 36 -14.65 -16.37 14.97
CA ALA A 36 -14.99 -17.64 15.62
C ALA A 36 -14.15 -17.92 16.87
N ASP A 37 -13.04 -17.21 17.06
CA ASP A 37 -12.13 -17.35 18.20
C ASP A 37 -12.57 -16.39 19.33
N ALA A 38 -13.17 -16.97 20.38
CA ALA A 38 -13.66 -16.24 21.54
C ALA A 38 -12.54 -15.51 22.32
N GLU A 39 -11.32 -16.06 22.36
CA GLU A 39 -10.18 -15.43 23.03
C GLU A 39 -9.79 -14.16 22.26
N ARG A 40 -9.71 -14.26 20.94
CA ARG A 40 -9.38 -13.15 20.06
C ARG A 40 -10.43 -12.03 20.14
N VAL A 41 -11.70 -12.39 20.11
CA VAL A 41 -12.81 -11.43 20.28
C VAL A 41 -12.70 -10.69 21.63
N SER A 42 -12.41 -11.42 22.72
CA SER A 42 -12.24 -10.83 24.04
C SER A 42 -11.02 -9.89 24.15
N GLU A 43 -9.89 -10.27 23.53
CA GLU A 43 -8.69 -9.43 23.48
C GLU A 43 -8.96 -8.10 22.78
N LEU A 44 -9.63 -8.15 21.63
CA LEU A 44 -9.87 -6.98 20.80
C LEU A 44 -10.93 -6.05 21.33
N ALA A 45 -11.90 -6.56 22.12
CA ALA A 45 -12.92 -5.74 22.77
C ALA A 45 -12.34 -4.64 23.68
N ALA A 46 -11.13 -4.84 24.22
CA ALA A 46 -10.45 -3.86 25.04
C ALA A 46 -9.59 -2.85 24.24
N GLN A 47 -9.40 -3.10 22.94
CA GLN A 47 -8.45 -2.35 22.10
C GLN A 47 -9.14 -1.53 21.00
N LEU A 48 -10.34 -1.94 20.57
CA LEU A 48 -11.04 -1.36 19.44
C LEU A 48 -12.40 -0.79 19.87
N ASP A 49 -12.76 0.35 19.33
CA ASP A 49 -14.10 0.93 19.46
C ASP A 49 -15.04 0.33 18.40
N ALA A 50 -15.32 -0.98 18.51
CA ALA A 50 -16.13 -1.74 17.57
C ALA A 50 -17.05 -2.73 18.30
N THR A 51 -18.17 -3.08 17.68
CA THR A 51 -19.05 -4.14 18.18
C THR A 51 -18.41 -5.49 17.94
N MET A 52 -18.13 -6.26 18.99
CA MET A 52 -17.54 -7.59 18.90
C MET A 52 -18.62 -8.67 18.81
N VAL A 53 -18.52 -9.58 17.85
CA VAL A 53 -19.42 -10.73 17.68
C VAL A 53 -18.60 -12.02 17.62
N GLU A 54 -18.81 -12.91 18.61
CA GLU A 54 -18.28 -14.26 18.57
C GLU A 54 -19.14 -15.13 17.64
N GLY A 55 -18.52 -15.73 16.62
CA GLY A 55 -19.20 -16.62 15.70
C GLY A 55 -18.54 -16.72 14.34
N SER A 56 -19.07 -17.58 13.49
CA SER A 56 -18.57 -17.74 12.12
C SER A 56 -19.21 -16.73 11.19
N GLY A 57 -18.41 -16.09 10.34
CA GLY A 57 -18.90 -15.21 9.27
C GLY A 57 -19.72 -15.94 8.18
N SER A 58 -19.71 -17.28 8.15
CA SER A 58 -20.58 -18.07 7.28
C SER A 58 -21.96 -18.34 7.87
N HIS A 59 -22.21 -17.97 9.13
CA HIS A 59 -23.48 -18.21 9.81
C HIS A 59 -24.37 -16.96 9.78
N PRO A 60 -25.61 -17.06 9.26
CA PRO A 60 -26.57 -15.95 9.22
C PRO A 60 -26.79 -15.28 10.58
N GLU A 61 -26.85 -16.06 11.67
CA GLU A 61 -27.05 -15.55 13.02
C GLU A 61 -25.95 -14.58 13.45
N SER A 62 -24.66 -14.94 13.23
CA SER A 62 -23.50 -14.07 13.55
C SER A 62 -23.53 -12.79 12.72
N LEU A 63 -23.84 -12.89 11.43
CA LEU A 63 -23.96 -11.73 10.55
C LEU A 63 -25.10 -10.81 10.96
N GLN A 64 -26.26 -11.37 11.38
CA GLN A 64 -27.38 -10.58 11.89
C GLN A 64 -27.06 -9.89 13.21
N LEU A 65 -26.36 -10.57 14.15
CA LEU A 65 -25.89 -9.96 15.41
C LEU A 65 -24.94 -8.78 15.13
N ALA A 66 -24.11 -8.85 14.10
CA ALA A 66 -23.27 -7.76 13.64
C ALA A 66 -24.05 -6.64 12.92
N GLY A 67 -25.34 -6.85 12.61
CA GLY A 67 -26.23 -5.89 11.98
C GLY A 67 -26.04 -5.77 10.48
N ILE A 68 -25.80 -6.89 9.80
CA ILE A 68 -25.59 -6.96 8.34
C ILE A 68 -26.78 -6.39 7.55
N ASP A 69 -28.00 -6.47 8.09
CA ASP A 69 -29.23 -5.93 7.49
C ASP A 69 -29.24 -4.40 7.36
N LYS A 70 -28.33 -3.72 8.05
CA LYS A 70 -28.17 -2.26 8.05
C LYS A 70 -26.76 -1.83 7.61
N ALA A 71 -25.94 -2.77 7.20
CA ALA A 71 -24.59 -2.48 6.79
C ALA A 71 -24.55 -1.83 5.40
N ASP A 72 -23.70 -0.83 5.25
CA ASP A 72 -23.37 -0.23 3.96
C ASP A 72 -22.29 -1.04 3.25
N LEU A 73 -21.36 -1.64 4.03
CA LEU A 73 -20.21 -2.39 3.52
C LEU A 73 -19.98 -3.66 4.34
N LEU A 74 -19.65 -4.76 3.63
CA LEU A 74 -19.04 -5.95 4.22
C LEU A 74 -17.58 -6.09 3.79
N VAL A 75 -16.68 -6.38 4.75
CA VAL A 75 -15.27 -6.71 4.51
C VAL A 75 -14.96 -8.10 5.06
N ALA A 76 -14.89 -9.12 4.20
CA ALA A 76 -14.61 -10.50 4.59
C ALA A 76 -13.14 -10.85 4.33
N VAL A 77 -12.35 -10.97 5.41
CA VAL A 77 -10.88 -11.12 5.40
C VAL A 77 -10.38 -12.25 6.31
N SER A 78 -11.24 -13.22 6.62
CA SER A 78 -10.82 -14.40 7.37
C SER A 78 -9.81 -15.24 6.57
N SER A 79 -9.21 -16.24 7.21
CA SER A 79 -8.27 -17.17 6.55
C SER A 79 -8.94 -18.24 5.69
N SER A 80 -10.30 -18.30 5.63
CA SER A 80 -11.05 -19.26 4.83
C SER A 80 -11.79 -18.57 3.68
N ASP A 81 -11.43 -18.93 2.45
CA ASP A 81 -12.13 -18.47 1.25
C ASP A 81 -13.63 -18.78 1.30
N GLU A 82 -14.00 -19.96 1.80
CA GLU A 82 -15.38 -20.39 1.88
C GLU A 82 -16.19 -19.49 2.83
N VAL A 83 -15.63 -19.17 4.00
CA VAL A 83 -16.28 -18.25 4.96
C VAL A 83 -16.45 -16.87 4.34
N ASN A 84 -15.40 -16.37 3.69
CA ASN A 84 -15.42 -15.04 3.08
C ASN A 84 -16.44 -14.95 1.93
N LEU A 85 -16.50 -15.99 1.08
CA LEU A 85 -17.44 -16.05 -0.02
C LEU A 85 -18.89 -16.15 0.46
N ILE A 86 -19.16 -17.02 1.45
CA ILE A 86 -20.51 -17.16 2.03
C ILE A 86 -20.96 -15.84 2.68
N ALA A 87 -20.07 -15.20 3.42
CA ALA A 87 -20.36 -13.89 4.03
C ALA A 87 -20.70 -12.84 2.97
N GLY A 88 -19.90 -12.76 1.89
CA GLY A 88 -20.13 -11.83 0.77
C GLY A 88 -21.48 -12.08 0.08
N GLN A 89 -21.79 -13.34 -0.22
CA GLN A 89 -23.06 -13.70 -0.83
C GLN A 89 -24.26 -13.38 0.08
N TYR A 90 -24.14 -13.71 1.37
CA TYR A 90 -25.21 -13.40 2.32
C TYR A 90 -25.43 -11.89 2.44
N ALA A 91 -24.37 -11.10 2.46
CA ALA A 91 -24.46 -9.64 2.49
C ALA A 91 -25.19 -9.07 1.27
N LYS A 92 -24.87 -9.54 0.05
CA LYS A 92 -25.60 -9.13 -1.17
C LYS A 92 -27.08 -9.47 -1.09
N ILE A 93 -27.43 -10.67 -0.59
CA ILE A 93 -28.85 -11.07 -0.40
C ILE A 93 -29.55 -10.16 0.62
N GLN A 94 -28.86 -9.67 1.66
CA GLN A 94 -29.40 -8.72 2.64
C GLN A 94 -29.47 -7.27 2.13
N GLY A 95 -28.95 -7.00 0.93
CA GLY A 95 -29.00 -5.68 0.31
C GLY A 95 -27.84 -4.76 0.70
N VAL A 96 -26.73 -5.33 1.22
CA VAL A 96 -25.50 -4.57 1.45
C VAL A 96 -24.98 -4.05 0.11
N LYS A 97 -24.73 -2.76 0.04
CA LYS A 97 -24.37 -2.08 -1.21
C LYS A 97 -23.03 -2.56 -1.75
N GLU A 98 -22.03 -2.62 -0.87
CA GLU A 98 -20.65 -2.91 -1.24
C GLU A 98 -20.11 -4.12 -0.46
N THR A 99 -19.36 -4.98 -1.14
CA THR A 99 -18.76 -6.17 -0.55
C THR A 99 -17.33 -6.36 -1.00
N ILE A 100 -16.45 -6.54 -0.04
CA ILE A 100 -15.03 -6.82 -0.24
C ILE A 100 -14.74 -8.22 0.28
N VAL A 101 -14.14 -9.07 -0.56
CA VAL A 101 -13.90 -10.46 -0.22
C VAL A 101 -12.46 -10.86 -0.53
N ARG A 102 -11.74 -11.34 0.49
CA ARG A 102 -10.44 -11.98 0.31
C ARG A 102 -10.64 -13.38 -0.24
N VAL A 103 -9.99 -13.69 -1.37
CA VAL A 103 -9.98 -15.02 -1.99
C VAL A 103 -8.59 -15.36 -2.48
N GLU A 104 -8.07 -16.49 -2.03
CA GLU A 104 -6.76 -16.99 -2.44
C GLU A 104 -6.84 -18.02 -3.56
N ALA A 105 -7.93 -18.79 -3.65
CA ALA A 105 -8.10 -19.83 -4.64
C ALA A 105 -8.17 -19.26 -6.08
N ALA A 106 -7.20 -19.67 -6.90
CA ALA A 106 -7.09 -19.21 -8.29
C ALA A 106 -8.31 -19.61 -9.12
N GLU A 107 -8.88 -20.77 -8.85
CA GLU A 107 -10.05 -21.33 -9.52
C GLU A 107 -11.28 -20.44 -9.33
N ILE A 108 -11.46 -19.90 -8.12
CA ILE A 108 -12.58 -19.01 -7.79
C ILE A 108 -12.38 -17.66 -8.48
N LYS A 109 -11.16 -17.11 -8.42
CA LYS A 109 -10.83 -15.85 -9.10
C LYS A 109 -11.02 -15.93 -10.63
N ALA A 110 -10.81 -17.08 -11.21
CA ALA A 110 -11.02 -17.31 -12.64
C ALA A 110 -12.51 -17.26 -13.07
N GLU A 111 -13.45 -17.33 -12.14
CA GLU A 111 -14.88 -17.18 -12.40
C GLU A 111 -15.34 -15.70 -12.43
N LYS A 112 -14.47 -14.77 -12.05
CA LYS A 112 -14.77 -13.34 -12.02
C LYS A 112 -15.21 -12.84 -13.41
N GLY A 113 -16.29 -12.05 -13.44
CA GLY A 113 -16.85 -11.49 -14.66
C GLY A 113 -17.66 -12.48 -15.52
N LYS A 114 -17.93 -13.69 -15.04
CA LYS A 114 -18.82 -14.64 -15.72
C LYS A 114 -20.25 -14.50 -15.22
N ASP A 115 -21.21 -14.68 -16.14
CA ASP A 115 -22.61 -14.79 -15.77
C ASP A 115 -22.80 -15.97 -14.79
N ASN A 116 -23.58 -15.75 -13.74
CA ASN A 116 -23.77 -16.70 -12.63
C ASN A 116 -22.44 -17.03 -11.90
N TRP A 117 -21.74 -15.99 -11.48
CA TRP A 117 -20.55 -16.12 -10.67
C TRP A 117 -20.80 -17.01 -9.44
N PHE A 118 -19.83 -17.75 -9.04
CA PHE A 118 -19.77 -18.72 -7.95
C PHE A 118 -21.13 -19.04 -7.29
N LEU A 119 -21.67 -20.23 -7.55
CA LEU A 119 -22.97 -20.72 -7.08
C LEU A 119 -24.21 -19.92 -7.58
N GLY A 120 -24.07 -19.12 -8.64
CA GLY A 120 -25.16 -18.34 -9.21
C GLY A 120 -25.55 -17.09 -8.42
N GLY A 121 -24.69 -16.63 -7.52
CA GLY A 121 -24.87 -15.39 -6.78
C GLY A 121 -24.26 -14.17 -7.48
N ASP A 122 -24.46 -12.99 -6.90
CA ASP A 122 -23.84 -11.76 -7.35
C ASP A 122 -22.34 -11.76 -7.03
N GLU A 123 -21.53 -11.23 -7.95
CA GLU A 123 -20.09 -11.07 -7.73
C GLU A 123 -19.85 -10.02 -6.64
N PRO A 124 -18.90 -10.25 -5.70
CA PRO A 124 -18.45 -9.21 -4.80
C PRO A 124 -17.84 -8.02 -5.57
N ASP A 125 -18.03 -6.80 -5.05
CA ASP A 125 -17.57 -5.58 -5.72
C ASP A 125 -16.04 -5.54 -5.78
N LEU A 126 -15.37 -6.05 -4.74
CA LEU A 126 -13.91 -6.25 -4.75
C LEU A 126 -13.55 -7.66 -4.29
N ILE A 127 -12.79 -8.37 -5.15
CA ILE A 127 -12.10 -9.61 -4.79
C ILE A 127 -10.60 -9.32 -4.80
N PHE A 128 -9.89 -9.67 -3.72
CA PHE A 128 -8.45 -9.45 -3.64
C PHE A 128 -7.71 -10.66 -3.04
N ASP A 129 -6.42 -10.74 -3.32
CA ASP A 129 -5.49 -11.76 -2.82
C ASP A 129 -4.27 -11.08 -2.19
N PRO A 130 -4.08 -11.17 -0.86
CA PRO A 130 -2.97 -10.53 -0.16
C PRO A 130 -1.59 -10.89 -0.73
N ASP A 131 -1.39 -12.14 -1.12
CA ASP A 131 -0.12 -12.60 -1.69
C ASP A 131 0.17 -11.95 -3.04
N GLN A 132 -0.87 -11.81 -3.87
CA GLN A 132 -0.74 -11.16 -5.18
C GLN A 132 -0.51 -9.66 -5.02
N ASP A 133 -1.24 -9.00 -4.13
CA ASP A 133 -1.08 -7.56 -3.87
C ASP A 133 0.32 -7.26 -3.31
N THR A 134 0.80 -8.07 -2.35
CA THR A 134 2.16 -7.96 -1.82
C THR A 134 3.23 -8.18 -2.90
N ALA A 135 3.04 -9.18 -3.78
CA ALA A 135 3.96 -9.41 -4.90
C ALA A 135 3.98 -8.23 -5.88
N ASN A 136 2.83 -7.58 -6.09
CA ASN A 136 2.74 -6.38 -6.92
C ASN A 136 3.48 -5.19 -6.29
N GLU A 137 3.37 -5.00 -4.99
CA GLU A 137 4.06 -3.94 -4.25
C GLU A 137 5.58 -4.15 -4.28
N ILE A 138 6.07 -5.37 -4.02
CA ILE A 138 7.49 -5.71 -4.15
C ILE A 138 8.00 -5.44 -5.58
N TYR A 139 7.22 -5.85 -6.59
CA TYR A 139 7.59 -5.58 -7.97
C TYR A 139 7.70 -4.07 -8.24
N SER A 140 6.78 -3.27 -7.73
CA SER A 140 6.80 -1.81 -7.88
C SER A 140 8.04 -1.19 -7.26
N LEU A 141 8.47 -1.69 -6.09
CA LEU A 141 9.73 -1.30 -5.46
C LEU A 141 10.97 -1.70 -6.30
N LEU A 142 10.98 -2.91 -6.85
CA LEU A 142 12.07 -3.36 -7.75
C LEU A 142 12.14 -2.56 -9.06
N ASP A 143 10.99 -2.12 -9.57
CA ASP A 143 10.89 -1.26 -10.75
C ASP A 143 11.25 0.20 -10.46
N SER A 144 11.22 0.60 -9.19
CA SER A 144 11.56 1.95 -8.70
C SER A 144 12.83 1.90 -7.86
N TRP A 145 13.97 1.65 -8.51
CA TRP A 145 15.24 1.43 -7.84
C TRP A 145 15.64 2.65 -7.00
N GLY A 146 15.87 2.45 -5.72
CA GLY A 146 16.12 3.50 -4.72
C GLY A 146 14.91 3.88 -3.88
N ALA A 147 13.68 3.60 -4.35
CA ALA A 147 12.48 3.81 -3.54
C ALA A 147 12.43 2.81 -2.37
N GLU A 148 12.19 3.30 -1.18
CA GLU A 148 11.95 2.49 0.02
C GLU A 148 10.45 2.17 0.16
N GLU A 149 9.62 3.13 -0.26
CA GLU A 149 8.17 3.05 -0.29
C GLU A 149 7.64 3.52 -1.64
N ILE A 150 6.51 2.99 -2.08
CA ILE A 150 5.84 3.42 -3.31
C ILE A 150 4.33 3.23 -3.20
N ALA A 151 3.59 4.25 -3.63
CA ALA A 151 2.15 4.18 -3.84
C ALA A 151 1.79 4.71 -5.23
N THR A 152 0.77 4.12 -5.83
CA THR A 152 0.23 4.58 -7.10
C THR A 152 -1.09 5.29 -6.86
N LEU A 153 -1.24 6.50 -7.39
CA LEU A 153 -2.30 7.46 -7.15
C LEU A 153 -2.76 8.08 -8.48
N GLY A 154 -3.82 8.87 -8.44
CA GLY A 154 -4.27 9.67 -9.57
C GLY A 154 -4.63 8.84 -10.80
N ASP A 155 -5.53 7.88 -10.68
CA ASP A 155 -5.89 6.95 -11.76
C ASP A 155 -4.65 6.30 -12.40
N GLU A 156 -3.70 5.90 -11.56
CA GLU A 156 -2.39 5.32 -11.94
C GLU A 156 -1.44 6.25 -12.71
N THR A 157 -1.70 7.54 -12.79
CA THR A 157 -0.87 8.52 -13.53
C THR A 157 0.19 9.18 -12.66
N VAL A 158 0.01 9.17 -11.35
CA VAL A 158 0.90 9.74 -10.33
C VAL A 158 1.44 8.63 -9.44
N VAL A 159 2.69 8.76 -9.01
CA VAL A 159 3.30 7.89 -8.01
C VAL A 159 3.81 8.71 -6.84
N MET A 160 3.63 8.20 -5.64
CA MET A 160 4.30 8.70 -4.45
C MET A 160 5.43 7.74 -4.09
N ILE A 161 6.61 8.29 -3.82
CA ILE A 161 7.83 7.50 -3.54
C ILE A 161 8.50 8.06 -2.29
N GLY A 162 8.78 7.18 -1.33
CA GLY A 162 9.65 7.46 -0.18
C GLY A 162 11.09 7.08 -0.49
N VAL A 163 12.03 7.98 -0.24
CA VAL A 163 13.48 7.75 -0.41
C VAL A 163 14.28 8.45 0.68
N THR A 164 15.38 7.84 1.12
CA THR A 164 16.36 8.50 1.97
C THR A 164 17.46 9.13 1.11
N LEU A 165 17.67 10.41 1.28
CA LEU A 165 18.72 11.15 0.55
C LEU A 165 20.10 10.76 1.06
N ASN A 166 21.03 10.64 0.13
CA ASN A 166 22.45 10.54 0.42
C ASN A 166 23.19 11.82 -0.02
N SER A 167 24.39 12.01 0.44
CA SER A 167 25.21 13.19 0.13
C SER A 167 25.47 13.41 -1.36
N ASP A 168 25.38 12.36 -2.18
CA ASP A 168 25.60 12.42 -3.63
C ASP A 168 24.32 12.82 -4.40
N ALA A 169 23.17 12.90 -3.72
CA ALA A 169 21.93 13.35 -4.33
C ALA A 169 22.03 14.83 -4.77
N GLU A 170 21.64 15.12 -6.00
CA GLU A 170 21.70 16.49 -6.55
C GLU A 170 20.87 17.50 -5.74
N PHE A 171 19.90 17.03 -4.96
CA PHE A 171 19.02 17.85 -4.11
C PHE A 171 19.62 18.20 -2.75
N CYS A 172 20.64 17.46 -2.28
CA CYS A 172 21.28 17.76 -1.00
C CYS A 172 21.93 19.15 -1.00
N GLY A 173 21.68 19.90 0.07
CA GLY A 173 22.19 21.26 0.27
C GLY A 173 21.42 22.35 -0.48
N LYS A 174 20.38 22.00 -1.25
CA LYS A 174 19.52 22.97 -1.95
C LYS A 174 18.20 23.18 -1.21
N THR A 175 17.66 24.38 -1.30
CA THR A 175 16.28 24.66 -0.85
C THR A 175 15.27 24.12 -1.86
N LEU A 176 14.04 23.85 -1.41
CA LEU A 176 12.96 23.43 -2.31
C LEU A 176 12.65 24.49 -3.39
N SER A 177 12.81 25.77 -3.05
CA SER A 177 12.70 26.88 -4.02
C SER A 177 13.77 26.80 -5.11
N GLU A 178 15.02 26.49 -4.76
CA GLU A 178 16.09 26.32 -5.73
C GLU A 178 15.88 25.10 -6.62
N ILE A 179 15.44 23.98 -6.03
CA ILE A 179 15.10 22.77 -6.76
C ILE A 179 13.94 23.07 -7.74
N GLY A 180 12.86 23.69 -7.28
CA GLY A 180 11.72 24.03 -8.12
C GLY A 180 12.09 24.84 -9.36
N LYS A 181 12.99 25.81 -9.24
CA LYS A 181 13.47 26.63 -10.38
C LYS A 181 14.19 25.82 -11.46
N LEU A 182 14.80 24.67 -11.10
CA LEU A 182 15.48 23.82 -12.08
C LEU A 182 14.51 23.08 -12.99
N TYR A 183 13.24 22.94 -12.57
CA TYR A 183 12.19 22.18 -13.27
C TYR A 183 11.08 23.07 -13.86
N GLU A 184 11.24 24.39 -13.83
CA GLU A 184 10.32 25.31 -14.49
C GLU A 184 10.44 25.22 -16.03
N PRO A 185 9.35 25.40 -16.77
CA PRO A 185 7.97 25.70 -16.30
C PRO A 185 7.14 24.44 -15.98
N ASP A 186 7.59 23.25 -16.36
CA ASP A 186 6.83 22.00 -16.24
C ASP A 186 7.42 21.08 -15.18
N TRP A 187 6.88 21.19 -13.97
CA TRP A 187 7.34 20.39 -12.86
C TRP A 187 6.99 18.90 -13.03
N SER A 188 7.98 18.05 -12.79
CA SER A 188 7.87 16.59 -12.86
C SER A 188 7.50 15.96 -11.51
N PHE A 189 7.79 16.65 -10.40
CA PHE A 189 7.60 16.17 -9.03
C PHE A 189 7.46 17.30 -8.04
N LEU A 190 7.05 16.93 -6.81
CA LEU A 190 6.98 17.80 -5.64
C LEU A 190 7.40 17.00 -4.40
N VAL A 191 8.11 17.63 -3.44
CA VAL A 191 8.39 17.04 -2.11
C VAL A 191 7.16 17.24 -1.24
N ALA A 192 6.47 16.14 -0.94
CA ALA A 192 5.21 16.11 -0.21
C ALA A 192 5.42 16.17 1.30
N ALA A 193 6.38 15.39 1.80
CA ALA A 193 6.74 15.34 3.21
C ALA A 193 8.23 15.10 3.37
N LEU A 194 8.75 15.44 4.55
CA LEU A 194 10.15 15.27 4.94
C LEU A 194 10.22 14.80 6.38
N ARG A 195 10.99 13.74 6.62
CA ARG A 195 11.34 13.26 7.96
C ARG A 195 12.81 13.50 8.22
N ARG A 196 13.10 14.19 9.32
CA ARG A 196 14.45 14.46 9.85
C ARG A 196 14.44 14.27 11.35
N ASP A 197 15.42 13.57 11.90
CA ASP A 197 15.56 13.33 13.34
C ASP A 197 14.31 12.73 14.01
N GLY A 198 13.55 11.93 13.28
CA GLY A 198 12.31 11.29 13.75
C GLY A 198 11.05 12.17 13.69
N GLU A 199 11.17 13.43 13.24
CA GLU A 199 10.03 14.32 13.04
C GLU A 199 9.65 14.40 11.56
N THR A 200 8.38 14.16 11.25
CA THR A 200 7.81 14.28 9.91
C THR A 200 7.03 15.57 9.77
N LYS A 201 7.29 16.32 8.70
CA LYS A 201 6.60 17.59 8.39
C LYS A 201 6.35 17.75 6.90
N ILE A 202 5.38 18.59 6.54
CA ILE A 202 5.20 19.09 5.17
C ILE A 202 6.14 20.28 4.95
N PRO A 203 7.17 20.14 4.09
CA PRO A 203 8.20 21.15 3.97
C PRO A 203 7.75 22.38 3.18
N ARG A 204 8.40 23.53 3.40
CA ARG A 204 8.15 24.79 2.69
C ARG A 204 9.30 25.14 1.74
N SER A 205 9.08 26.11 0.88
CA SER A 205 10.03 26.53 -0.17
C SER A 205 11.45 26.85 0.34
N GLU A 206 11.56 27.33 1.57
CA GLU A 206 12.84 27.67 2.21
C GLU A 206 13.55 26.48 2.88
N GLU A 207 12.86 25.32 2.98
CA GLU A 207 13.45 24.13 3.57
C GLU A 207 14.62 23.64 2.71
N THR A 208 15.76 23.42 3.37
CA THR A 208 16.97 22.87 2.74
C THR A 208 17.04 21.36 2.97
N LEU A 209 17.15 20.58 1.92
CA LEU A 209 17.31 19.14 2.00
C LEU A 209 18.73 18.76 2.42
N GLN A 210 18.87 17.75 3.27
CA GLN A 210 20.14 17.31 3.86
C GLN A 210 20.37 15.81 3.63
N ASP A 211 21.62 15.42 3.78
CA ASP A 211 22.01 14.01 3.83
C ASP A 211 21.29 13.30 5.00
N GLY A 212 20.70 12.13 4.74
CA GLY A 212 19.94 11.37 5.71
C GLY A 212 18.46 11.78 5.84
N ASP A 213 18.01 12.84 5.17
CA ASP A 213 16.59 13.16 5.11
C ASP A 213 15.81 12.06 4.40
N HIS A 214 14.75 11.58 5.01
CA HIS A 214 13.75 10.76 4.31
C HIS A 214 12.68 11.67 3.72
N ILE A 215 12.51 11.64 2.41
CA ILE A 215 11.56 12.49 1.69
C ILE A 215 10.52 11.66 0.94
N TRP A 216 9.28 12.12 0.95
CA TRP A 216 8.23 11.60 0.08
C TRP A 216 7.99 12.54 -1.08
N LEU A 217 8.03 11.98 -2.28
CA LEU A 217 7.88 12.70 -3.53
C LEU A 217 6.59 12.30 -4.22
N VAL A 218 5.81 13.28 -4.64
CA VAL A 218 4.70 13.09 -5.61
C VAL A 218 5.29 13.35 -7.00
N ILE A 219 5.21 12.35 -7.89
CA ILE A 219 5.90 12.36 -9.19
C ILE A 219 4.91 11.97 -10.30
N LYS A 220 4.94 12.63 -11.44
CA LYS A 220 4.27 12.13 -12.65
C LYS A 220 4.86 10.76 -13.01
N ARG A 221 4.04 9.74 -13.16
CA ARG A 221 4.52 8.36 -13.40
C ARG A 221 5.48 8.25 -14.58
N SER A 222 5.26 9.04 -15.64
CA SER A 222 6.16 9.12 -16.80
C SER A 222 7.57 9.60 -16.46
N GLU A 223 7.71 10.45 -15.43
CA GLU A 223 8.97 11.08 -15.03
C GLU A 223 9.68 10.34 -13.89
N LYS A 224 9.09 9.27 -13.35
CA LYS A 224 9.63 8.52 -12.21
C LYS A 224 11.11 8.16 -12.34
N SER A 225 11.50 7.61 -13.49
CA SER A 225 12.88 7.16 -13.72
C SER A 225 13.86 8.35 -13.75
N ASN A 226 13.48 9.45 -14.40
CA ASN A 226 14.30 10.65 -14.49
C ASN A 226 14.54 11.28 -13.12
N VAL A 227 13.47 11.37 -12.30
CA VAL A 227 13.55 11.93 -10.94
C VAL A 227 14.45 11.06 -10.05
N LEU A 228 14.28 9.73 -10.07
CA LEU A 228 15.12 8.82 -9.30
C LEU A 228 16.60 8.88 -9.73
N GLU A 229 16.89 9.01 -11.03
CA GLU A 229 18.25 9.19 -11.53
C GLU A 229 18.89 10.51 -11.02
N THR A 230 18.11 11.58 -10.96
CA THR A 230 18.58 12.88 -10.40
C THR A 230 18.87 12.79 -8.91
N LEU A 231 18.15 11.92 -8.19
CA LEU A 231 18.44 11.61 -6.78
C LEU A 231 19.64 10.67 -6.58
N GLY A 232 20.31 10.27 -7.67
CA GLY A 232 21.47 9.38 -7.62
C GLY A 232 21.15 7.90 -7.72
N PHE A 233 19.86 7.53 -7.80
CA PHE A 233 19.44 6.13 -7.91
C PHE A 233 19.47 5.64 -9.36
N LYS A 234 20.59 5.06 -9.79
CA LYS A 234 20.73 4.51 -11.15
C LYS A 234 20.08 3.13 -11.26
N SER A 235 19.03 3.02 -12.05
CA SER A 235 18.40 1.73 -12.32
C SER A 235 19.27 0.85 -13.20
N LYS A 236 19.57 -0.38 -12.76
CA LYS A 236 20.16 -1.42 -13.63
C LYS A 236 19.07 -1.99 -14.53
N LYS A 237 19.29 -2.01 -15.83
CA LYS A 237 18.31 -2.49 -16.83
C LYS A 237 18.03 -3.99 -16.76
N GLN A 238 19.01 -4.78 -16.32
CA GLN A 238 18.87 -6.24 -16.19
C GLN A 238 19.27 -6.63 -14.77
N LYS A 239 18.29 -7.02 -13.98
CA LYS A 239 18.48 -7.34 -12.56
C LYS A 239 18.49 -8.85 -12.35
N ARG A 240 19.42 -9.31 -11.50
CA ARG A 240 19.44 -10.66 -10.93
C ARG A 240 18.76 -10.63 -9.58
N ILE A 241 17.71 -11.43 -9.44
CA ILE A 241 16.86 -11.41 -8.23
C ILE A 241 16.96 -12.75 -7.51
N LEU A 242 17.19 -12.69 -6.20
CA LEU A 242 17.18 -13.82 -5.30
C LEU A 242 15.92 -13.78 -4.43
N LEU A 243 15.06 -14.78 -4.57
CA LEU A 243 13.86 -14.96 -3.74
C LEU A 243 14.15 -15.99 -2.65
N LEU A 244 14.01 -15.57 -1.41
CA LEU A 244 14.31 -16.35 -0.20
C LEU A 244 13.00 -16.85 0.44
N GLY A 245 12.58 -18.06 0.10
CA GLY A 245 11.31 -18.70 0.47
C GLY A 245 10.37 -18.86 -0.71
N GLY A 246 9.77 -20.06 -0.83
CA GLY A 246 8.88 -20.45 -1.94
C GLY A 246 7.40 -20.36 -1.57
N GLY A 247 6.98 -19.32 -0.84
CA GLY A 247 5.58 -19.04 -0.52
C GLY A 247 4.73 -18.68 -1.75
N ARG A 248 3.43 -18.41 -1.53
CA ARG A 248 2.51 -17.97 -2.60
C ARG A 248 2.94 -16.61 -3.15
N THR A 249 3.30 -15.67 -2.28
CA THR A 249 3.84 -14.35 -2.67
C THR A 249 5.06 -14.51 -3.59
N ALA A 250 5.99 -15.44 -3.25
CA ALA A 250 7.16 -15.71 -4.05
C ALA A 250 6.80 -16.29 -5.43
N GLU A 251 5.78 -17.18 -5.51
CA GLU A 251 5.30 -17.73 -6.79
C GLU A 251 4.72 -16.64 -7.69
N PHE A 252 3.90 -15.73 -7.16
CA PHE A 252 3.35 -14.59 -7.92
C PHE A 252 4.46 -13.65 -8.38
N LEU A 253 5.37 -13.29 -7.47
CA LEU A 253 6.48 -12.40 -7.78
C LEU A 253 7.40 -13.00 -8.85
N ALA A 254 7.78 -14.28 -8.72
CA ALA A 254 8.64 -14.96 -9.68
C ALA A 254 8.05 -14.96 -11.08
N LYS A 255 6.77 -15.30 -11.25
CA LYS A 255 6.05 -15.22 -12.54
C LYS A 255 6.11 -13.82 -13.13
N LYS A 256 5.81 -12.80 -12.33
CA LYS A 256 5.82 -11.40 -12.76
C LYS A 256 7.21 -10.93 -13.18
N LEU A 257 8.26 -11.32 -12.46
CA LEU A 257 9.64 -10.98 -12.81
C LEU A 257 10.07 -11.59 -14.14
N VAL A 258 9.70 -12.85 -14.40
CA VAL A 258 9.98 -13.52 -15.69
C VAL A 258 9.20 -12.85 -16.83
N GLU A 259 7.91 -12.56 -16.66
CA GLU A 259 7.10 -11.84 -17.65
C GLU A 259 7.70 -10.45 -17.98
N LYS A 260 8.25 -9.77 -16.99
CA LYS A 260 8.92 -8.47 -17.13
C LYS A 260 10.38 -8.58 -17.58
N LYS A 261 10.84 -9.78 -17.94
CA LYS A 261 12.16 -10.08 -18.54
C LYS A 261 13.35 -9.67 -17.66
N PHE A 262 13.27 -9.92 -16.36
CA PHE A 262 14.44 -9.85 -15.50
C PHE A 262 15.49 -10.89 -15.94
N ARG A 263 16.77 -10.57 -15.75
CA ARG A 263 17.88 -11.34 -16.31
C ARG A 263 17.98 -12.75 -15.72
N GLU A 264 17.81 -12.85 -14.39
CA GLU A 264 17.96 -14.09 -13.64
C GLU A 264 17.06 -14.01 -12.42
N VAL A 265 16.25 -15.03 -12.20
CA VAL A 265 15.40 -15.16 -11.03
C VAL A 265 15.71 -16.51 -10.37
N THR A 266 16.28 -16.48 -9.19
CA THR A 266 16.56 -17.69 -8.38
C THR A 266 15.66 -17.71 -7.17
N LEU A 267 15.04 -18.87 -6.88
CA LEU A 267 14.15 -19.06 -5.76
C LEU A 267 14.66 -20.19 -4.87
N ILE A 268 14.87 -19.90 -3.58
CA ILE A 268 15.29 -20.88 -2.57
C ILE A 268 14.09 -21.36 -1.77
N GLU A 269 13.89 -22.68 -1.69
CA GLU A 269 12.84 -23.30 -0.88
C GLU A 269 13.42 -24.47 -0.07
N GLN A 270 13.11 -24.49 1.24
CA GLN A 270 13.63 -25.51 2.16
C GLN A 270 12.96 -26.87 1.97
N ASP A 271 11.63 -26.89 1.76
CA ASP A 271 10.88 -28.12 1.57
C ASP A 271 11.12 -28.71 0.17
N ALA A 272 11.66 -29.92 0.13
CA ALA A 272 12.03 -30.59 -1.13
C ALA A 272 10.82 -30.87 -2.05
N LYS A 273 9.63 -31.16 -1.47
CA LYS A 273 8.42 -31.43 -2.26
C LYS A 273 7.89 -30.15 -2.88
N ARG A 274 7.92 -29.05 -2.11
CA ARG A 274 7.51 -27.74 -2.57
C ARG A 274 8.46 -27.19 -3.63
N ALA A 275 9.76 -27.27 -3.42
CA ALA A 275 10.77 -26.88 -4.39
C ALA A 275 10.57 -27.59 -5.73
N LYS A 276 10.35 -28.93 -5.70
CA LYS A 276 10.05 -29.70 -6.91
C LYS A 276 8.76 -29.27 -7.62
N LYS A 277 7.70 -28.94 -6.86
CA LYS A 277 6.44 -28.42 -7.43
C LYS A 277 6.64 -27.06 -8.07
N LEU A 278 7.38 -26.17 -7.43
CA LEU A 278 7.67 -24.82 -7.94
C LEU A 278 8.53 -24.90 -9.21
N ALA A 279 9.58 -25.72 -9.23
CA ALA A 279 10.40 -25.94 -10.40
C ALA A 279 9.61 -26.47 -11.62
N ALA A 280 8.54 -27.23 -11.39
CA ALA A 280 7.67 -27.71 -12.46
C ALA A 280 6.63 -26.68 -12.94
N ARG A 281 6.41 -25.60 -12.20
CA ARG A 281 5.38 -24.58 -12.48
C ARG A 281 5.95 -23.24 -12.95
N LEU A 282 7.20 -22.96 -12.61
CA LEU A 282 7.85 -21.66 -12.82
C LEU A 282 8.88 -21.77 -13.94
N ASP A 283 8.42 -21.63 -15.17
CA ASP A 283 9.32 -21.56 -16.31
C ASP A 283 10.18 -20.29 -16.24
N GLY A 284 11.49 -20.43 -16.47
CA GLY A 284 12.43 -19.31 -16.44
C GLY A 284 12.87 -18.87 -15.03
N VAL A 285 12.59 -19.67 -13.99
CA VAL A 285 13.05 -19.47 -12.62
C VAL A 285 13.93 -20.62 -12.18
N ASP A 286 15.13 -20.33 -11.67
CA ASP A 286 16.00 -21.33 -11.07
C ASP A 286 15.55 -21.64 -9.64
N VAL A 287 14.83 -22.75 -9.46
CA VAL A 287 14.37 -23.19 -8.14
C VAL A 287 15.38 -24.10 -7.49
N VAL A 288 15.94 -23.69 -6.38
CA VAL A 288 16.99 -24.40 -5.65
C VAL A 288 16.48 -24.78 -4.26
N ARG A 289 16.78 -26.02 -3.84
CA ARG A 289 16.49 -26.45 -2.47
C ARG A 289 17.57 -25.93 -1.53
N GLY A 290 17.19 -25.21 -0.47
CA GLY A 290 18.12 -24.72 0.53
C GLY A 290 17.44 -24.09 1.73
N ASP A 291 18.22 -23.85 2.77
CA ASP A 291 17.78 -23.15 3.99
C ASP A 291 18.34 -21.71 3.95
N ILE A 292 17.46 -20.74 3.94
CA ILE A 292 17.85 -19.32 3.91
C ILE A 292 18.50 -18.83 5.21
N THR A 293 18.40 -19.60 6.28
CA THR A 293 19.05 -19.30 7.57
C THR A 293 20.48 -19.86 7.65
N ASP A 294 20.90 -20.68 6.67
CA ASP A 294 22.25 -21.19 6.57
C ASP A 294 23.16 -20.16 5.86
N ALA A 295 23.97 -19.47 6.68
CA ALA A 295 24.89 -18.45 6.20
C ALA A 295 25.95 -19.02 5.22
N GLN A 296 26.44 -20.25 5.44
CA GLN A 296 27.41 -20.87 4.55
C GLN A 296 26.79 -21.15 3.17
N TYR A 297 25.53 -21.63 3.17
CA TYR A 297 24.79 -21.88 1.95
C TYR A 297 24.59 -20.59 1.13
N LEU A 298 24.16 -19.50 1.77
CA LEU A 298 23.97 -18.22 1.08
C LEU A 298 25.28 -17.61 0.55
N SER A 299 26.41 -17.79 1.26
CA SER A 299 27.70 -17.22 0.84
C SER A 299 28.41 -18.06 -0.22
N SER A 300 28.41 -19.39 -0.07
CA SER A 300 29.30 -20.26 -0.85
C SER A 300 28.57 -20.96 -2.01
N ASP A 301 27.36 -21.46 -1.77
CA ASP A 301 26.64 -22.23 -2.77
C ASP A 301 25.79 -21.31 -3.70
N ILE A 302 25.18 -20.31 -3.12
CA ILE A 302 24.31 -19.34 -3.83
C ILE A 302 25.10 -18.12 -4.29
N ASP A 303 26.11 -17.69 -3.52
CA ASP A 303 26.83 -16.44 -3.75
C ASP A 303 25.85 -15.25 -3.82
N ALA A 304 25.15 -15.01 -2.71
CA ALA A 304 24.08 -14.01 -2.64
C ALA A 304 24.56 -12.61 -3.06
N GLY A 305 25.83 -12.30 -2.85
CA GLY A 305 26.44 -11.02 -3.26
C GLY A 305 26.45 -10.75 -4.77
N LYS A 306 26.25 -11.76 -5.61
CA LYS A 306 26.16 -11.57 -7.08
C LYS A 306 24.79 -11.06 -7.54
N TYR A 307 23.75 -11.14 -6.67
CA TYR A 307 22.40 -10.69 -6.99
C TYR A 307 22.23 -9.20 -6.74
N ASP A 308 21.48 -8.55 -7.62
CA ASP A 308 21.19 -7.13 -7.50
C ASP A 308 20.14 -6.88 -6.40
N ALA A 309 19.23 -7.83 -6.16
CA ALA A 309 18.33 -7.78 -5.00
C ALA A 309 18.08 -9.15 -4.40
N ALA A 310 17.88 -9.19 -3.07
CA ALA A 310 17.43 -10.36 -2.31
C ALA A 310 16.13 -10.03 -1.59
N ILE A 311 15.10 -10.86 -1.78
CA ILE A 311 13.77 -10.65 -1.23
C ILE A 311 13.41 -11.85 -0.35
N ALA A 312 13.22 -11.62 0.95
CA ALA A 312 12.88 -12.64 1.92
C ALA A 312 11.35 -12.72 2.12
N LEU A 313 10.78 -13.90 1.80
CA LEU A 313 9.34 -14.13 1.58
C LEU A 313 8.82 -15.34 2.39
N THR A 314 9.47 -15.68 3.51
CA THR A 314 8.99 -16.77 4.36
C THR A 314 7.95 -16.30 5.38
N GLY A 315 7.23 -17.23 5.99
CA GLY A 315 6.32 -16.93 7.09
C GLY A 315 7.01 -16.67 8.45
N LYS A 316 8.34 -16.46 8.47
CA LYS A 316 9.12 -16.23 9.70
C LYS A 316 9.86 -14.91 9.63
N ASP A 317 9.34 -13.89 10.29
CA ASP A 317 9.86 -12.53 10.23
C ASP A 317 11.35 -12.44 10.59
N GLU A 318 11.77 -13.11 11.67
CA GLU A 318 13.16 -13.09 12.10
C GLU A 318 14.12 -13.71 11.05
N ALA A 319 13.67 -14.80 10.41
CA ALA A 319 14.45 -15.43 9.35
C ALA A 319 14.57 -14.52 8.13
N ASN A 320 13.48 -13.81 7.78
CA ASN A 320 13.46 -12.86 6.68
C ASN A 320 14.45 -11.70 6.93
N VAL A 321 14.41 -11.10 8.11
CA VAL A 321 15.32 -10.02 8.48
C VAL A 321 16.77 -10.48 8.45
N LEU A 322 17.10 -11.58 9.13
CA LEU A 322 18.46 -12.10 9.21
C LEU A 322 19.01 -12.48 7.84
N ALA A 323 18.21 -13.12 6.98
CA ALA A 323 18.63 -13.48 5.63
C ALA A 323 18.89 -12.24 4.76
N CYS A 324 18.05 -11.19 4.86
CA CYS A 324 18.28 -9.91 4.18
C CYS A 324 19.56 -9.22 4.66
N MET A 325 19.74 -9.09 5.98
CA MET A 325 20.96 -8.50 6.56
C MET A 325 22.22 -9.25 6.10
N TYR A 326 22.16 -10.58 6.08
CA TYR A 326 23.28 -11.40 5.65
C TYR A 326 23.55 -11.24 4.15
N ALA A 327 22.53 -11.30 3.29
CA ALA A 327 22.67 -11.02 1.85
C ALA A 327 23.29 -9.62 1.60
N LYS A 328 22.84 -8.61 2.35
CA LYS A 328 23.42 -7.25 2.29
C LYS A 328 24.90 -7.24 2.63
N SER A 329 25.30 -7.96 3.70
CA SER A 329 26.72 -8.05 4.12
C SER A 329 27.61 -8.77 3.10
N LEU A 330 27.05 -9.61 2.25
CA LEU A 330 27.74 -10.30 1.15
C LEU A 330 27.85 -9.41 -0.11
N GLY A 331 27.20 -8.26 -0.13
CA GLY A 331 27.30 -7.30 -1.25
C GLY A 331 26.05 -7.24 -2.15
N THR A 332 24.93 -7.84 -1.78
CA THR A 332 23.65 -7.62 -2.48
C THR A 332 23.30 -6.13 -2.40
N ASP A 333 22.99 -5.50 -3.54
CA ASP A 333 22.75 -4.07 -3.61
C ASP A 333 21.47 -3.67 -2.86
N ARG A 334 20.41 -4.49 -2.93
CA ARG A 334 19.12 -4.18 -2.33
C ARG A 334 18.51 -5.39 -1.63
N THR A 335 17.90 -5.16 -0.46
CA THR A 335 17.22 -6.18 0.32
C THR A 335 15.80 -5.75 0.66
N ILE A 336 14.85 -6.68 0.53
CA ILE A 336 13.44 -6.46 0.88
C ILE A 336 12.98 -7.61 1.77
N ALA A 337 12.44 -7.31 2.95
CA ALA A 337 11.90 -8.32 3.87
C ALA A 337 10.39 -8.20 3.97
N ILE A 338 9.67 -9.34 3.91
CA ILE A 338 8.26 -9.38 4.31
C ILE A 338 8.18 -9.62 5.80
N LEU A 339 7.30 -8.84 6.46
CA LEU A 339 7.02 -8.91 7.88
C LEU A 339 5.52 -9.00 8.13
N HIS A 340 5.12 -9.99 8.91
CA HIS A 340 3.72 -10.20 9.28
C HIS A 340 3.36 -9.40 10.53
N ARG A 341 4.32 -9.18 11.44
CA ARG A 341 4.14 -8.41 12.67
C ARG A 341 4.48 -6.94 12.43
N LEU A 342 3.47 -6.08 12.41
CA LEU A 342 3.61 -4.64 12.12
C LEU A 342 4.60 -3.92 13.06
N LYS A 343 4.65 -4.31 14.34
CA LYS A 343 5.60 -3.73 15.31
C LYS A 343 7.08 -3.90 14.92
N LEU A 344 7.39 -4.87 14.07
CA LEU A 344 8.76 -5.06 13.58
C LEU A 344 9.11 -4.07 12.46
N LEU A 345 8.15 -3.54 11.72
CA LEU A 345 8.39 -2.51 10.71
C LEU A 345 8.99 -1.25 11.34
N GLU A 346 8.46 -0.83 12.50
CA GLU A 346 8.91 0.37 13.23
C GLU A 346 10.38 0.27 13.70
N VAL A 347 10.88 -0.94 13.94
CA VAL A 347 12.22 -1.19 14.49
C VAL A 347 13.27 -1.34 13.40
N LEU A 348 12.89 -1.72 12.19
CA LEU A 348 13.82 -2.14 11.13
C LEU A 348 14.51 -1.00 10.39
N GLY A 349 14.05 0.24 10.48
CA GLY A 349 14.69 1.39 9.82
C GLY A 349 16.19 1.57 10.13
N SER A 350 16.72 0.88 11.18
CA SER A 350 18.13 0.88 11.56
C SER A 350 18.84 -0.48 11.39
N ALA A 351 18.15 -1.52 10.93
CA ALA A 351 18.66 -2.89 10.96
C ALA A 351 19.42 -3.31 9.69
N GLY A 352 19.63 -2.42 8.71
CA GLY A 352 20.39 -2.73 7.49
C GLY A 352 19.63 -3.54 6.44
N VAL A 353 18.29 -3.51 6.50
CA VAL A 353 17.38 -3.97 5.44
C VAL A 353 16.87 -2.72 4.70
N ASP A 354 16.97 -2.70 3.36
CA ASP A 354 16.67 -1.48 2.60
C ASP A 354 15.15 -1.18 2.50
N SER A 355 14.31 -2.21 2.54
CA SER A 355 12.84 -2.05 2.56
C SER A 355 12.19 -3.19 3.31
N ALA A 356 11.13 -2.91 4.03
CA ALA A 356 10.27 -3.90 4.67
C ALA A 356 8.82 -3.65 4.29
N LEU A 357 8.08 -4.72 3.98
CA LEU A 357 6.68 -4.67 3.59
C LEU A 357 5.87 -5.64 4.45
N SER A 358 4.60 -5.31 4.65
CA SER A 358 3.68 -6.22 5.34
C SER A 358 2.48 -6.58 4.46
N PRO A 359 2.18 -7.88 4.31
CA PRO A 359 0.94 -8.31 3.66
C PRO A 359 -0.31 -7.76 4.34
N VAL A 360 -0.21 -7.44 5.64
CA VAL A 360 -1.29 -6.84 6.42
C VAL A 360 -1.58 -5.42 5.93
N THR A 361 -0.53 -4.59 5.81
CA THR A 361 -0.70 -3.21 5.32
C THR A 361 -1.10 -3.17 3.84
N ALA A 362 -0.51 -4.03 3.00
CA ALA A 362 -0.90 -4.15 1.58
C ALA A 362 -2.39 -4.45 1.42
N SER A 363 -2.90 -5.43 2.21
CA SER A 363 -4.32 -5.78 2.21
C SER A 363 -5.20 -4.65 2.75
N ALA A 364 -4.81 -4.03 3.86
CA ALA A 364 -5.57 -2.94 4.46
C ALA A 364 -5.63 -1.73 3.53
N ASN A 365 -4.53 -1.35 2.90
CA ASN A 365 -4.49 -0.27 1.91
C ASN A 365 -5.40 -0.57 0.70
N ARG A 366 -5.52 -1.85 0.30
CA ARG A 366 -6.45 -2.26 -0.76
C ARG A 366 -7.90 -2.04 -0.35
N VAL A 367 -8.25 -2.47 0.87
CA VAL A 367 -9.60 -2.29 1.42
C VAL A 367 -9.93 -0.82 1.63
N LEU A 368 -9.02 -0.06 2.25
CA LEU A 368 -9.21 1.37 2.52
C LEU A 368 -9.39 2.17 1.23
N ARG A 369 -8.60 1.91 0.19
CA ARG A 369 -8.81 2.53 -1.11
C ARG A 369 -10.22 2.29 -1.63
N PHE A 370 -10.72 1.07 -1.56
CA PHE A 370 -12.09 0.78 -1.99
C PHE A 370 -13.14 1.48 -1.12
N VAL A 371 -12.97 1.49 0.21
CA VAL A 371 -13.86 2.22 1.14
C VAL A 371 -13.90 3.70 0.78
N HIS A 372 -12.76 4.27 0.45
CA HIS A 372 -12.64 5.68 0.11
C HIS A 372 -13.06 5.98 -1.35
N GLU A 373 -12.89 5.04 -2.30
CA GLU A 373 -13.45 5.16 -3.64
C GLU A 373 -14.98 5.26 -3.62
N VAL A 374 -15.65 4.52 -2.72
CA VAL A 374 -17.11 4.62 -2.46
C VAL A 374 -17.48 6.01 -1.90
N GLU A 375 -16.54 6.68 -1.22
CA GLU A 375 -16.67 8.04 -0.67
C GLU A 375 -16.02 9.13 -1.55
N ASP A 376 -15.55 8.82 -2.77
CA ASP A 376 -14.74 9.70 -3.63
C ASP A 376 -13.42 10.18 -2.98
N VAL A 377 -12.81 9.34 -2.15
CA VAL A 377 -11.55 9.66 -1.43
C VAL A 377 -10.65 8.42 -1.40
N ALA A 378 -9.50 8.46 -2.08
CA ALA A 378 -8.47 7.44 -1.92
C ALA A 378 -7.36 7.96 -0.99
N THR A 379 -6.87 7.13 -0.08
CA THR A 379 -5.92 7.56 0.95
C THR A 379 -4.64 6.74 0.91
N PHE A 380 -3.50 7.41 1.01
CA PHE A 380 -2.21 6.83 1.34
C PHE A 380 -1.77 7.35 2.72
N LEU A 381 -1.49 6.44 3.63
CA LEU A 381 -0.95 6.75 4.95
C LEU A 381 0.58 6.56 4.91
N GLY A 382 1.34 7.59 5.26
CA GLY A 382 2.77 7.46 5.52
C GLY A 382 3.02 6.50 6.70
N GLU A 383 4.17 5.83 6.72
CA GLU A 383 4.52 4.89 7.80
C GLU A 383 4.35 5.48 9.21
N ASP A 384 4.68 6.76 9.39
CA ASP A 384 4.59 7.47 10.68
C ASP A 384 3.18 8.00 10.99
N GLN A 385 2.19 7.82 10.11
CA GLN A 385 0.81 8.30 10.24
C GLN A 385 0.67 9.81 10.54
N ASN A 386 1.71 10.60 10.25
CA ASN A 386 1.71 12.05 10.52
C ASN A 386 1.18 12.89 9.35
N PHE A 387 0.99 12.28 8.19
CA PHE A 387 0.33 12.90 7.04
C PHE A 387 -0.44 11.85 6.24
N GLU A 388 -1.45 12.31 5.56
CA GLU A 388 -2.21 11.52 4.58
C GLU A 388 -2.14 12.18 3.22
N VAL A 389 -2.18 11.35 2.17
CA VAL A 389 -2.42 11.80 0.80
C VAL A 389 -3.79 11.31 0.40
N VAL A 390 -4.68 12.23 0.11
CA VAL A 390 -6.08 11.96 -0.17
C VAL A 390 -6.41 12.40 -1.58
N GLU A 391 -7.05 11.52 -2.35
CA GLU A 391 -7.59 11.83 -3.67
C GLU A 391 -9.00 12.38 -3.52
N ILE A 392 -9.23 13.61 -3.97
CA ILE A 392 -10.51 14.31 -3.82
C ILE A 392 -10.93 14.84 -5.18
N ARG A 393 -12.18 14.59 -5.59
CA ARG A 393 -12.77 15.25 -6.76
C ARG A 393 -13.28 16.62 -6.39
N VAL A 394 -13.00 17.59 -7.26
CA VAL A 394 -13.52 18.95 -7.14
C VAL A 394 -14.97 18.96 -7.58
N GLU A 395 -15.90 19.20 -6.68
CA GLU A 395 -17.31 19.34 -7.01
C GLU A 395 -17.60 20.68 -7.66
N GLU A 396 -18.55 20.70 -8.60
CA GLU A 396 -19.02 21.95 -9.20
C GLU A 396 -19.73 22.82 -8.15
N GLY A 397 -19.31 24.08 -8.04
CA GLY A 397 -19.83 25.02 -7.03
C GLY A 397 -19.13 24.95 -5.68
N SER A 398 -18.13 24.08 -5.50
CA SER A 398 -17.23 24.10 -4.34
C SER A 398 -16.34 25.35 -4.34
N LYS A 399 -15.73 25.72 -3.21
CA LYS A 399 -14.78 26.84 -3.14
C LYS A 399 -13.55 26.63 -4.03
N ALA A 400 -13.13 25.38 -4.21
CA ALA A 400 -11.99 25.03 -5.05
C ALA A 400 -12.29 25.18 -6.53
N SER A 401 -13.55 25.02 -6.93
CA SER A 401 -13.97 25.08 -8.33
C SER A 401 -13.70 26.46 -8.92
N LYS A 402 -12.88 26.50 -9.97
CA LYS A 402 -12.44 27.73 -10.67
C LYS A 402 -11.65 28.71 -9.79
N SER A 403 -10.87 28.17 -8.84
CA SER A 403 -10.00 28.95 -7.96
C SER A 403 -8.54 28.53 -8.14
N GLU A 404 -7.62 29.47 -8.01
CA GLU A 404 -6.19 29.15 -7.95
C GLU A 404 -5.83 28.64 -6.54
N ILE A 405 -4.89 27.67 -6.46
CA ILE A 405 -4.49 27.05 -5.19
C ILE A 405 -3.97 28.09 -4.19
N LYS A 406 -3.24 29.10 -4.64
CA LYS A 406 -2.71 30.17 -3.77
C LYS A 406 -3.80 30.98 -3.07
N ASP A 407 -5.02 31.02 -3.63
CA ASP A 407 -6.17 31.75 -3.06
C ASP A 407 -6.93 30.91 -2.03
N MET A 408 -6.60 29.61 -1.95
CA MET A 408 -7.08 28.72 -0.91
C MET A 408 -6.17 28.88 0.31
N ASN A 409 -6.70 29.47 1.38
CA ASN A 409 -5.96 29.64 2.64
C ASN A 409 -5.82 28.29 3.37
N PHE A 410 -5.13 27.32 2.77
CA PHE A 410 -4.77 26.10 3.48
C PHE A 410 -3.90 26.40 4.70
N SER A 411 -4.07 25.60 5.75
CA SER A 411 -3.16 25.64 6.90
C SER A 411 -1.70 25.43 6.43
N HIS A 412 -0.74 25.87 7.24
CA HIS A 412 0.68 25.67 6.91
C HIS A 412 1.07 24.19 6.78
N ASP A 413 0.23 23.25 7.21
CA ASP A 413 0.49 21.82 7.23
C ASP A 413 -0.30 21.06 6.15
N ALA A 414 -0.83 21.75 5.14
CA ALA A 414 -1.53 21.14 4.01
C ALA A 414 -1.04 21.70 2.67
N LEU A 415 -1.04 20.85 1.63
CA LEU A 415 -0.71 21.24 0.27
C LEU A 415 -1.44 20.36 -0.76
N VAL A 416 -1.61 20.87 -1.97
CA VAL A 416 -2.00 20.08 -3.13
C VAL A 416 -0.75 19.59 -3.84
N GLY A 417 -0.60 18.28 -4.00
CA GLY A 417 0.57 17.65 -4.62
C GLY A 417 0.45 17.52 -6.12
N ALA A 418 -0.72 17.09 -6.60
CA ALA A 418 -0.97 16.91 -8.03
C ALA A 418 -2.45 17.13 -8.37
N ILE A 419 -2.70 17.37 -9.64
CA ILE A 419 -4.03 17.49 -10.24
C ILE A 419 -4.07 16.54 -11.42
N VAL A 420 -5.09 15.70 -11.51
CA VAL A 420 -5.35 14.85 -12.68
C VAL A 420 -6.63 15.37 -13.34
N ARG A 421 -6.51 15.85 -14.56
CA ARG A 421 -7.60 16.38 -15.38
C ARG A 421 -7.70 15.59 -16.68
N ASP A 422 -8.84 14.99 -16.95
CA ASP A 422 -9.07 14.15 -18.13
C ASP A 422 -8.01 13.03 -18.31
N GLY A 423 -7.50 12.48 -17.20
CA GLY A 423 -6.46 11.44 -17.17
C GLY A 423 -5.02 11.96 -17.31
N GLU A 424 -4.81 13.26 -17.46
CA GLU A 424 -3.49 13.87 -17.59
C GLU A 424 -3.03 14.47 -16.25
N PRO A 425 -1.90 14.01 -15.68
CA PRO A 425 -1.38 14.50 -14.41
C PRO A 425 -0.57 15.78 -14.58
N SER A 426 -0.76 16.71 -13.66
CA SER A 426 0.10 17.88 -13.47
C SER A 426 0.52 18.01 -12.00
N ILE A 427 1.76 18.43 -11.75
CA ILE A 427 2.20 18.76 -10.40
C ILE A 427 1.62 20.13 -10.04
N ALA A 428 0.98 20.18 -8.88
CA ALA A 428 0.26 21.36 -8.45
C ALA A 428 1.21 22.51 -8.04
N ARG A 429 0.81 23.72 -8.40
CA ARG A 429 1.52 24.97 -8.06
C ARG A 429 0.52 25.97 -7.52
N GLY A 430 1.00 27.02 -6.85
CA GLY A 430 0.13 28.06 -6.31
C GLY A 430 -0.76 28.74 -7.36
N ASP A 431 -0.27 28.88 -8.60
CA ASP A 431 -0.98 29.45 -9.73
C ASP A 431 -1.82 28.43 -10.55
N SER A 432 -1.85 27.17 -10.12
CA SER A 432 -2.70 26.17 -10.75
C SER A 432 -4.17 26.41 -10.40
N GLU A 433 -5.01 26.50 -11.45
CA GLU A 433 -6.46 26.65 -11.32
C GLU A 433 -7.11 25.26 -11.25
N LEU A 434 -7.96 25.05 -10.24
CA LEU A 434 -8.74 23.82 -10.08
C LEU A 434 -10.09 23.96 -10.80
N MET A 435 -10.45 22.92 -11.55
CA MET A 435 -11.70 22.87 -12.31
C MET A 435 -12.64 21.81 -11.75
N PRO A 436 -13.95 21.90 -11.97
CA PRO A 436 -14.89 20.83 -11.64
C PRO A 436 -14.46 19.50 -12.25
N ASN A 437 -14.60 18.42 -11.49
CA ASN A 437 -14.19 17.05 -11.82
C ASN A 437 -12.67 16.78 -11.82
N ASP A 438 -11.81 17.76 -11.56
CA ASP A 438 -10.40 17.48 -11.34
C ASP A 438 -10.24 16.50 -10.16
N LEU A 439 -9.38 15.51 -10.31
CA LEU A 439 -8.92 14.68 -9.20
C LEU A 439 -7.69 15.34 -8.60
N VAL A 440 -7.79 15.75 -7.34
CA VAL A 440 -6.75 16.47 -6.61
C VAL A 440 -6.12 15.58 -5.58
N LEU A 441 -4.79 15.53 -5.52
CA LEU A 441 -4.05 14.88 -4.44
C LEU A 441 -3.78 15.92 -3.33
N LEU A 442 -4.58 15.87 -2.27
CA LEU A 442 -4.39 16.69 -1.06
C LEU A 442 -3.47 15.95 -0.10
N ILE A 443 -2.45 16.64 0.42
CA ILE A 443 -1.52 16.15 1.44
C ILE A 443 -1.73 17.00 2.68
N ALA A 444 -2.12 16.37 3.78
CA ALA A 444 -2.41 17.07 5.04
C ALA A 444 -2.26 16.14 6.25
N PRO A 445 -2.15 16.68 7.47
CA PRO A 445 -2.33 15.88 8.69
C PRO A 445 -3.71 15.22 8.72
N PRO A 446 -3.82 13.96 9.21
CA PRO A 446 -5.08 13.21 9.19
C PRO A 446 -6.27 13.99 9.78
N GLU A 447 -6.06 14.68 10.89
CA GLU A 447 -7.09 15.46 11.59
C GLU A 447 -7.60 16.67 10.81
N GLN A 448 -6.91 17.09 9.75
CA GLN A 448 -7.31 18.25 8.94
C GLN A 448 -8.00 17.85 7.63
N VAL A 449 -7.80 16.61 7.15
CA VAL A 449 -8.28 16.14 5.84
C VAL A 449 -9.78 16.38 5.67
N ASP A 450 -10.60 15.91 6.61
CA ASP A 450 -12.06 16.02 6.50
C ASP A 450 -12.55 17.48 6.51
N SER A 451 -11.95 18.33 7.34
CA SER A 451 -12.29 19.75 7.40
C SER A 451 -11.92 20.47 6.10
N LEU A 452 -10.74 20.19 5.53
CA LEU A 452 -10.29 20.78 4.27
C LEU A 452 -11.16 20.30 3.09
N ARG A 453 -11.50 19.01 3.07
CA ARG A 453 -12.39 18.42 2.06
C ARG A 453 -13.75 19.14 2.07
N LYS A 454 -14.42 19.21 3.23
CA LYS A 454 -15.75 19.85 3.37
C LYS A 454 -15.71 21.34 3.09
N GLU A 455 -14.64 22.01 3.46
CA GLU A 455 -14.54 23.44 3.29
C GLU A 455 -14.28 23.87 1.85
N TYR A 456 -13.42 23.14 1.13
CA TYR A 456 -12.90 23.60 -0.17
C TYR A 456 -13.42 22.79 -1.35
N PHE A 457 -13.57 21.47 -1.22
CA PHE A 457 -13.78 20.60 -2.37
C PHE A 457 -15.22 20.14 -2.58
N LEU A 458 -16.04 20.11 -1.53
CA LEU A 458 -17.44 19.77 -1.63
C LEU A 458 -18.31 21.01 -1.92
N ALA A 459 -19.35 20.82 -2.71
CA ALA A 459 -20.34 21.86 -2.91
C ALA A 459 -21.05 22.17 -1.58
N LYS A 460 -21.30 23.44 -1.27
CA LYS A 460 -22.16 23.77 -0.14
C LYS A 460 -23.56 23.32 -0.49
N ASP A 461 -24.14 22.44 0.32
CA ASP A 461 -25.55 22.10 0.24
C ASP A 461 -26.34 23.41 0.12
N SER A 462 -27.08 23.54 -0.98
CA SER A 462 -28.03 24.61 -1.15
C SER A 462 -29.14 24.38 -0.12
N SER A 463 -29.06 25.07 1.03
CA SER A 463 -30.04 25.06 2.10
C SER A 463 -31.41 25.48 1.59
#